data_f69a2f86a56cb25583d838b309a2dc23
#
_entry.id   f69a2f86a56cb25583d838b309a2dc23
#
_cell.length_a   1.000
_cell.length_b   1.000
_cell.length_c   1.000
_cell.angle_alpha   90.00
_cell.angle_beta   90.00
_cell.angle_gamma   90.00
#
_symmetry.space_group_name_H-M   'P 1'
#
loop_
_entity.id
_entity.type
_entity.pdbx_description
1 polymer ?
#
loop_
_entity_poly.entity_id
_entity_poly.type
_entity_poly.pdbx_seq_one_letter_code
_entity_poly.pdbx_strand_id
1 'polypeptide(L)'
;MPLTPLRLGYVPLIDAAPLIVAQEMGFAAEEGLEFQLLRLGAWAQARDMLGAGLIEAAHMLVPMPVAQALGLGPALPDLDLVMFLSQGGQAVAVSAVLAERLRDQGHDFDFRDARKAGRALHRAAPDRLRVGVPFHFSTQLELVRHWLGACGFSQAPEVVTVPPPLMAQSMAAGEVDAFCVGEPWASGAVDRGLASLLLPGTAIWASPPEKGLVLRRDYTAAQPQMTGALMRAVWRAGRWLDETENRDTAAEILSRREYLDLPPELAERGLTGRLQVTPSGEIRHVPDFIVFHAGAANFPWKSLAALFAQRIAQRHGLAPVPAMQKAMKHFRTDLYREHLREAGAALPGASARLEGALAQDCEVAAEKGQMILRADAFFDGTIFDPPFSS
;
A
#
# COMPACT_ATOMS: atom_id res chain seq x y z
N MET A 1 -26.99 -21.41 7.66
CA MET A 1 -27.12 -21.51 6.19
C MET A 1 -25.76 -21.87 5.63
N PRO A 2 -25.65 -22.57 4.48
CA PRO A 2 -24.35 -22.76 3.86
C PRO A 2 -23.72 -21.39 3.52
N LEU A 3 -22.41 -21.26 3.73
CA LEU A 3 -21.67 -20.05 3.38
C LEU A 3 -21.52 -19.96 1.84
N THR A 4 -21.51 -18.75 1.32
CA THR A 4 -21.29 -18.52 -0.11
C THR A 4 -19.79 -18.39 -0.38
N PRO A 5 -19.19 -19.24 -1.22
CA PRO A 5 -17.78 -19.16 -1.52
C PRO A 5 -17.47 -17.91 -2.36
N LEU A 6 -16.36 -17.23 -2.02
CA LEU A 6 -15.88 -16.04 -2.72
C LEU A 6 -14.37 -16.15 -2.92
N ARG A 7 -13.91 -16.18 -4.17
CA ARG A 7 -12.48 -16.32 -4.50
C ARG A 7 -11.80 -14.95 -4.47
N LEU A 8 -10.78 -14.84 -3.63
CA LEU A 8 -10.02 -13.60 -3.44
C LEU A 8 -8.55 -13.83 -3.73
N GLY A 9 -7.97 -13.04 -4.64
CA GLY A 9 -6.54 -13.12 -4.95
C GLY A 9 -5.73 -12.16 -4.09
N TYR A 10 -4.59 -12.62 -3.55
CA TYR A 10 -3.67 -11.76 -2.82
C TYR A 10 -2.20 -12.10 -3.13
N VAL A 11 -1.34 -11.09 -3.07
CA VAL A 11 0.12 -11.27 -3.09
C VAL A 11 0.59 -11.37 -1.64
N PRO A 12 1.52 -12.32 -1.29
CA PRO A 12 1.91 -12.58 0.08
C PRO A 12 2.73 -11.42 0.67
N LEU A 13 2.03 -10.49 1.29
CA LEU A 13 2.54 -9.36 2.06
C LEU A 13 1.70 -9.18 3.33
N ILE A 14 2.26 -8.50 4.33
CA ILE A 14 1.56 -8.22 5.59
C ILE A 14 0.27 -7.43 5.36
N ASP A 15 0.25 -6.57 4.35
CA ASP A 15 -0.91 -5.74 4.01
C ASP A 15 -2.09 -6.52 3.39
N ALA A 16 -1.94 -7.84 3.16
CA ALA A 16 -3.05 -8.74 2.87
C ALA A 16 -3.81 -9.19 4.14
N ALA A 17 -3.32 -8.81 5.32
CA ALA A 17 -3.89 -9.21 6.61
C ALA A 17 -5.41 -9.01 6.72
N PRO A 18 -6.04 -7.91 6.24
CA PRO A 18 -7.49 -7.78 6.36
C PRO A 18 -8.29 -8.88 5.68
N LEU A 19 -7.82 -9.45 4.57
CA LEU A 19 -8.49 -10.57 3.89
C LEU A 19 -8.31 -11.87 4.67
N ILE A 20 -7.10 -12.14 5.13
CA ILE A 20 -6.74 -13.36 5.86
C ILE A 20 -7.45 -13.37 7.23
N VAL A 21 -7.37 -12.28 7.97
CA VAL A 21 -8.02 -12.15 9.28
C VAL A 21 -9.55 -12.19 9.17
N ALA A 22 -10.14 -11.62 8.11
CA ALA A 22 -11.58 -11.73 7.89
C ALA A 22 -12.05 -13.19 7.77
N GLN A 23 -11.26 -14.05 7.15
CA GLN A 23 -11.53 -15.49 7.07
C GLN A 23 -11.27 -16.18 8.41
N GLU A 24 -10.09 -16.00 8.99
CA GLU A 24 -9.64 -16.74 10.16
C GLU A 24 -10.40 -16.41 11.45
N MET A 25 -10.75 -15.13 11.62
CA MET A 25 -11.51 -14.66 12.80
C MET A 25 -13.04 -14.77 12.61
N GLY A 26 -13.49 -15.35 11.48
CA GLY A 26 -14.90 -15.61 11.25
C GLY A 26 -15.72 -14.40 10.77
N PHE A 27 -15.12 -13.22 10.54
CA PHE A 27 -15.85 -12.04 10.07
C PHE A 27 -16.50 -12.25 8.70
N ALA A 28 -15.87 -13.07 7.84
CA ALA A 28 -16.48 -13.49 6.57
C ALA A 28 -17.71 -14.37 6.80
N ALA A 29 -17.64 -15.34 7.72
CA ALA A 29 -18.73 -16.24 8.03
C ALA A 29 -19.94 -15.51 8.67
N GLU A 30 -19.70 -14.47 9.48
CA GLU A 30 -20.75 -13.61 10.03
C GLU A 30 -21.54 -12.88 8.94
N GLU A 31 -20.93 -12.61 7.78
CA GLU A 31 -21.56 -12.03 6.59
C GLU A 31 -22.09 -13.10 5.62
N GLY A 32 -22.06 -14.39 5.99
CA GLY A 32 -22.52 -15.49 5.15
C GLY A 32 -21.55 -15.89 4.04
N LEU A 33 -20.27 -15.48 4.14
CA LEU A 33 -19.22 -15.71 3.15
C LEU A 33 -18.18 -16.73 3.61
N GLU A 34 -17.61 -17.46 2.66
CA GLU A 34 -16.41 -18.26 2.83
C GLU A 34 -15.33 -17.75 1.85
N PHE A 35 -14.27 -17.14 2.37
CA PHE A 35 -13.20 -16.65 1.52
C PHE A 35 -12.29 -17.79 1.07
N GLN A 36 -12.26 -18.02 -0.24
CA GLN A 36 -11.29 -18.87 -0.89
C GLN A 36 -10.08 -18.01 -1.30
N LEU A 37 -9.08 -17.97 -0.42
CA LEU A 37 -7.91 -17.12 -0.58
C LEU A 37 -6.89 -17.77 -1.51
N LEU A 38 -6.60 -17.12 -2.64
CA LEU A 38 -5.63 -17.58 -3.64
C LEU A 38 -4.34 -16.76 -3.52
N ARG A 39 -3.27 -17.43 -3.09
CA ARG A 39 -1.93 -16.83 -3.03
C ARG A 39 -1.37 -16.68 -4.45
N LEU A 40 -1.02 -15.45 -4.84
CA LEU A 40 -0.54 -15.10 -6.16
C LEU A 40 0.93 -14.67 -6.12
N GLY A 41 1.68 -15.00 -7.16
CA GLY A 41 3.12 -14.72 -7.22
C GLY A 41 3.48 -13.31 -7.71
N ALA A 42 2.54 -12.61 -8.36
CA ALA A 42 2.82 -11.31 -8.98
C ALA A 42 1.55 -10.46 -9.13
N TRP A 43 1.74 -9.15 -9.18
CA TRP A 43 0.67 -8.17 -9.36
C TRP A 43 -0.03 -8.29 -10.73
N ALA A 44 0.72 -8.60 -11.78
CA ALA A 44 0.14 -8.87 -13.10
C ALA A 44 -0.84 -10.05 -13.06
N GLN A 45 -0.51 -11.12 -12.32
CA GLN A 45 -1.37 -12.27 -12.15
C GLN A 45 -2.69 -11.89 -11.43
N ALA A 46 -2.61 -11.07 -10.36
CA ALA A 46 -3.80 -10.59 -9.66
C ALA A 46 -4.73 -9.80 -10.60
N ARG A 47 -4.16 -8.88 -11.38
CA ARG A 47 -4.89 -8.10 -12.37
C ARG A 47 -5.56 -8.99 -13.42
N ASP A 48 -4.81 -9.93 -13.99
CA ASP A 48 -5.27 -10.75 -15.11
C ASP A 48 -6.35 -11.76 -14.66
N MET A 49 -6.18 -12.36 -13.48
CA MET A 49 -7.19 -13.26 -12.92
C MET A 49 -8.48 -12.53 -12.54
N LEU A 50 -8.37 -11.31 -11.99
CA LEU A 50 -9.55 -10.48 -11.72
C LEU A 50 -10.24 -10.08 -13.01
N GLY A 51 -9.51 -9.62 -14.01
CA GLY A 51 -10.04 -9.24 -15.31
C GLY A 51 -10.72 -10.39 -16.04
N ALA A 52 -10.19 -11.61 -15.95
CA ALA A 52 -10.75 -12.81 -16.52
C ALA A 52 -11.95 -13.39 -15.73
N GLY A 53 -12.27 -12.86 -14.55
CA GLY A 53 -13.35 -13.38 -13.68
C GLY A 53 -13.02 -14.71 -13.00
N LEU A 54 -11.73 -15.04 -12.89
CA LEU A 54 -11.26 -16.23 -12.17
C LEU A 54 -11.27 -16.01 -10.66
N ILE A 55 -11.25 -14.74 -10.22
CA ILE A 55 -11.47 -14.28 -8.84
C ILE A 55 -12.48 -13.14 -8.84
N GLU A 56 -13.23 -13.00 -7.76
CA GLU A 56 -14.26 -11.97 -7.60
C GLU A 56 -13.65 -10.64 -7.11
N ALA A 57 -12.62 -10.72 -6.25
CA ALA A 57 -11.91 -9.55 -5.75
C ALA A 57 -10.41 -9.80 -5.62
N ALA A 58 -9.64 -8.73 -5.59
CA ALA A 58 -8.19 -8.78 -5.45
C ALA A 58 -7.67 -7.74 -4.44
N HIS A 59 -6.71 -8.18 -3.62
CA HIS A 59 -5.73 -7.33 -2.97
C HIS A 59 -4.81 -6.77 -4.05
N MET A 60 -4.84 -5.45 -4.26
CA MET A 60 -4.17 -4.83 -5.40
C MET A 60 -3.48 -3.52 -5.02
N LEU A 61 -2.36 -3.21 -5.67
CA LEU A 61 -1.69 -1.91 -5.55
C LEU A 61 -2.64 -0.78 -6.00
N VAL A 62 -2.79 0.25 -5.17
CA VAL A 62 -3.74 1.36 -5.40
C VAL A 62 -3.58 2.05 -6.77
N PRO A 63 -2.37 2.27 -7.32
CA PRO A 63 -2.23 2.87 -8.65
C PRO A 63 -2.62 1.97 -9.83
N MET A 64 -2.78 0.65 -9.65
CA MET A 64 -3.10 -0.27 -10.76
C MET A 64 -4.49 -0.03 -11.38
N PRO A 65 -5.61 0.07 -10.63
CA PRO A 65 -6.90 0.39 -11.21
C PRO A 65 -6.92 1.79 -11.84
N VAL A 66 -6.11 2.74 -11.34
CA VAL A 66 -5.93 4.05 -11.99
C VAL A 66 -5.28 3.90 -13.36
N ALA A 67 -4.17 3.18 -13.46
CA ALA A 67 -3.49 2.92 -14.73
C ALA A 67 -4.41 2.17 -15.71
N GLN A 68 -5.16 1.18 -15.23
CA GLN A 68 -6.15 0.45 -16.02
C GLN A 68 -7.24 1.41 -16.57
N ALA A 69 -7.76 2.30 -15.73
CA ALA A 69 -8.72 3.31 -16.15
C ALA A 69 -8.16 4.24 -17.25
N LEU A 70 -6.86 4.51 -17.24
CA LEU A 70 -6.19 5.32 -18.26
C LEU A 70 -5.87 4.56 -19.56
N GLY A 71 -6.16 3.26 -19.62
CA GLY A 71 -5.86 2.42 -20.78
C GLY A 71 -4.40 1.99 -20.85
N LEU A 72 -3.69 2.02 -19.71
CA LEU A 72 -2.29 1.62 -19.60
C LEU A 72 -2.22 0.16 -19.10
N GLY A 73 -2.17 -0.76 -20.04
CA GLY A 73 -2.13 -2.21 -19.75
C GLY A 73 -3.00 -3.00 -20.73
N PRO A 74 -3.25 -4.29 -20.43
CA PRO A 74 -4.12 -5.11 -21.27
C PRO A 74 -5.56 -4.60 -21.25
N ALA A 75 -6.31 -4.84 -22.33
CA ALA A 75 -7.73 -4.53 -22.39
C ALA A 75 -8.51 -5.46 -21.44
N LEU A 76 -8.96 -4.93 -20.32
CA LEU A 76 -9.72 -5.63 -19.29
C LEU A 76 -10.99 -4.83 -18.96
N PRO A 77 -11.99 -5.47 -18.34
CA PRO A 77 -13.14 -4.77 -17.78
C PRO A 77 -12.75 -3.65 -16.82
N ASP A 78 -13.61 -2.67 -16.67
CA ASP A 78 -13.44 -1.60 -15.67
C ASP A 78 -13.34 -2.19 -14.25
N LEU A 79 -12.41 -1.66 -13.48
CA LEU A 79 -12.15 -2.06 -12.10
C LEU A 79 -12.66 -0.99 -11.15
N ASP A 80 -13.30 -1.39 -10.07
CA ASP A 80 -13.73 -0.53 -8.96
C ASP A 80 -12.86 -0.81 -7.74
N LEU A 81 -12.19 0.22 -7.22
CA LEU A 81 -11.56 0.18 -5.91
C LEU A 81 -12.60 0.62 -4.88
N VAL A 82 -13.07 -0.32 -4.05
CA VAL A 82 -14.18 -0.11 -3.14
C VAL A 82 -13.76 0.33 -1.73
N MET A 83 -12.55 -0.02 -1.31
CA MET A 83 -11.93 0.46 -0.06
C MET A 83 -10.41 0.25 -0.10
N PHE A 84 -9.67 1.00 0.72
CA PHE A 84 -8.28 0.66 0.98
C PHE A 84 -8.19 -0.45 2.02
N LEU A 85 -7.18 -1.31 1.86
CA LEU A 85 -6.86 -2.40 2.79
C LEU A 85 -5.80 -1.96 3.80
N SER A 86 -4.90 -1.06 3.39
CA SER A 86 -3.82 -0.54 4.23
C SER A 86 -3.27 0.80 3.76
N GLN A 87 -2.68 1.51 4.70
CA GLN A 87 -1.78 2.64 4.48
C GLN A 87 -0.42 2.33 5.11
N GLY A 88 0.69 2.75 4.50
CA GLY A 88 2.02 2.41 4.97
C GLY A 88 2.41 0.95 4.75
N GLY A 89 3.33 0.44 5.57
CA GLY A 89 3.78 -0.95 5.53
C GLY A 89 4.89 -1.24 4.52
N GLN A 90 5.45 -0.23 3.87
CA GLN A 90 6.57 -0.37 2.95
C GLN A 90 7.82 0.35 3.46
N ALA A 91 8.99 -0.18 3.11
CA ALA A 91 10.28 0.40 3.46
C ALA A 91 11.21 0.48 2.25
N VAL A 92 12.10 1.45 2.29
CA VAL A 92 13.25 1.56 1.39
C VAL A 92 14.43 0.85 2.04
N ALA A 93 15.04 -0.08 1.30
CA ALA A 93 16.27 -0.75 1.70
C ALA A 93 17.37 -0.52 0.68
N VAL A 94 18.60 -0.54 1.13
CA VAL A 94 19.82 -0.41 0.31
C VAL A 94 20.69 -1.63 0.47
N SER A 95 21.48 -1.96 -0.54
CA SER A 95 22.45 -3.07 -0.49
C SER A 95 23.46 -2.88 0.64
N ALA A 96 24.05 -3.96 1.13
CA ALA A 96 25.05 -3.90 2.21
C ALA A 96 26.21 -2.95 1.85
N VAL A 97 26.69 -3.00 0.61
CA VAL A 97 27.76 -2.12 0.12
C VAL A 97 27.35 -0.64 0.18
N LEU A 98 26.12 -0.33 -0.23
CA LEU A 98 25.63 1.05 -0.20
C LEU A 98 25.36 1.51 1.24
N ALA A 99 24.93 0.60 2.11
CA ALA A 99 24.76 0.90 3.55
C ALA A 99 26.09 1.23 4.24
N GLU A 100 27.19 0.53 3.90
CA GLU A 100 28.51 0.86 4.40
C GLU A 100 28.95 2.26 3.94
N ARG A 101 28.82 2.59 2.66
CA ARG A 101 29.13 3.94 2.15
C ARG A 101 28.32 5.04 2.85
N LEU A 102 27.05 4.77 3.15
CA LEU A 102 26.21 5.70 3.89
C LEU A 102 26.72 5.91 5.32
N ARG A 103 27.14 4.85 6.02
CA ARG A 103 27.74 4.93 7.37
C ARG A 103 29.05 5.69 7.37
N ASP A 104 29.93 5.43 6.40
CA ASP A 104 31.20 6.14 6.24
C ASP A 104 31.01 7.65 6.05
N GLN A 105 29.86 8.06 5.50
CA GLN A 105 29.43 9.45 5.36
C GLN A 105 28.67 9.99 6.58
N GLY A 106 28.57 9.21 7.68
CA GLY A 106 27.91 9.61 8.91
C GLY A 106 26.39 9.54 8.88
N HIS A 107 25.79 8.73 8.00
CA HIS A 107 24.34 8.52 8.03
C HIS A 107 23.96 7.56 9.16
N ASP A 108 23.01 7.96 10.01
CA ASP A 108 22.67 7.29 11.26
C ASP A 108 21.43 6.34 11.15
N PHE A 109 20.81 6.24 9.98
CA PHE A 109 19.65 5.39 9.76
C PHE A 109 18.53 5.59 10.81
N ASP A 110 18.25 6.86 11.16
CA ASP A 110 17.30 7.22 12.21
C ASP A 110 15.83 7.12 11.81
N PHE A 111 15.53 6.95 10.49
CA PHE A 111 14.21 6.88 9.90
C PHE A 111 13.34 8.15 9.99
N ARG A 112 13.92 9.27 10.43
CA ARG A 112 13.17 10.50 10.77
C ARG A 112 13.15 11.53 9.66
N ASP A 113 14.25 11.67 8.94
CA ASP A 113 14.44 12.75 7.97
C ASP A 113 14.67 12.17 6.56
N ALA A 114 13.60 12.13 5.76
CA ALA A 114 13.66 11.67 4.38
C ALA A 114 14.60 12.53 3.52
N ARG A 115 14.68 13.84 3.78
CA ARG A 115 15.55 14.75 3.04
C ARG A 115 17.02 14.46 3.33
N LYS A 116 17.37 14.26 4.62
CA LYS A 116 18.73 13.86 5.04
C LYS A 116 19.11 12.51 4.42
N ALA A 117 18.24 11.52 4.52
CA ALA A 117 18.46 10.19 3.95
C ALA A 117 18.63 10.24 2.42
N GLY A 118 17.78 10.98 1.70
CA GLY A 118 17.87 11.12 0.25
C GLY A 118 19.15 11.83 -0.21
N ARG A 119 19.56 12.90 0.48
CA ARG A 119 20.84 13.58 0.19
C ARG A 119 22.05 12.71 0.49
N ALA A 120 22.01 11.92 1.58
CA ALA A 120 23.07 10.95 1.87
C ALA A 120 23.14 9.87 0.78
N LEU A 121 22.00 9.33 0.38
CA LEU A 121 21.91 8.36 -0.70
C LEU A 121 22.45 8.93 -2.02
N HIS A 122 22.12 10.18 -2.35
CA HIS A 122 22.63 10.84 -3.57
C HIS A 122 24.16 10.92 -3.60
N ARG A 123 24.81 11.20 -2.46
CA ARG A 123 26.28 11.24 -2.38
C ARG A 123 26.94 9.86 -2.43
N ALA A 124 26.27 8.85 -1.87
CA ALA A 124 26.80 7.48 -1.77
C ALA A 124 26.47 6.61 -3.00
N ALA A 125 25.44 7.01 -3.75
CA ALA A 125 24.95 6.22 -4.88
C ALA A 125 25.97 6.12 -6.02
N PRO A 126 25.92 5.03 -6.80
CA PRO A 126 26.63 4.95 -8.07
C PRO A 126 26.04 5.97 -9.06
N ASP A 127 26.78 6.29 -10.13
CA ASP A 127 26.35 7.22 -11.19
C ASP A 127 24.97 6.85 -11.76
N ARG A 128 24.66 5.56 -11.79
CA ARG A 128 23.37 5.01 -12.21
C ARG A 128 22.78 4.17 -11.09
N LEU A 129 21.97 4.79 -10.25
CA LEU A 129 21.25 4.11 -9.17
C LEU A 129 20.09 3.29 -9.73
N ARG A 130 20.09 1.97 -9.48
CA ARG A 130 19.00 1.05 -9.84
C ARG A 130 18.12 0.78 -8.62
N VAL A 131 16.83 1.07 -8.75
CA VAL A 131 15.87 0.92 -7.64
C VAL A 131 14.79 -0.09 -8.02
N GLY A 132 14.71 -1.18 -7.23
CA GLY A 132 13.67 -2.19 -7.34
C GLY A 132 12.34 -1.67 -6.80
N VAL A 133 11.27 -1.89 -7.55
CA VAL A 133 9.89 -1.64 -7.11
C VAL A 133 9.00 -2.83 -7.50
N PRO A 134 7.87 -3.09 -6.78
CA PRO A 134 7.07 -4.28 -7.00
C PRO A 134 6.30 -4.28 -8.34
N PHE A 135 6.03 -3.10 -8.88
CA PHE A 135 5.30 -2.90 -10.15
C PHE A 135 5.41 -1.46 -10.63
N HIS A 136 5.29 -1.23 -11.97
CA HIS A 136 5.38 0.14 -12.53
C HIS A 136 4.16 1.02 -12.24
N PHE A 137 3.10 0.44 -11.70
CA PHE A 137 1.95 1.17 -11.16
C PHE A 137 1.79 0.80 -9.70
N SER A 138 2.71 1.33 -8.86
CA SER A 138 2.76 1.06 -7.43
C SER A 138 2.99 2.35 -6.65
N THR A 139 2.48 2.41 -5.42
CA THR A 139 2.77 3.50 -4.49
C THR A 139 4.26 3.60 -4.20
N GLN A 140 4.99 2.47 -4.16
CA GLN A 140 6.44 2.43 -4.00
C GLN A 140 7.17 3.22 -5.08
N LEU A 141 6.77 3.08 -6.35
CA LEU A 141 7.34 3.86 -7.43
C LEU A 141 7.08 5.36 -7.25
N GLU A 142 5.86 5.72 -6.84
CA GLU A 142 5.51 7.13 -6.61
C GLU A 142 6.30 7.73 -5.45
N LEU A 143 6.49 6.96 -4.37
CA LEU A 143 7.32 7.38 -3.22
C LEU A 143 8.77 7.59 -3.63
N VAL A 144 9.37 6.61 -4.31
CA VAL A 144 10.77 6.69 -4.76
C VAL A 144 10.99 7.89 -5.68
N ARG A 145 10.13 8.08 -6.68
CA ARG A 145 10.24 9.20 -7.62
C ARG A 145 10.06 10.56 -6.95
N HIS A 146 9.06 10.69 -6.09
CA HIS A 146 8.81 11.92 -5.35
C HIS A 146 9.99 12.24 -4.43
N TRP A 147 10.44 11.28 -3.64
CA TRP A 147 11.51 11.43 -2.68
C TRP A 147 12.84 11.80 -3.33
N LEU A 148 13.31 10.99 -4.29
CA LEU A 148 14.61 11.20 -4.93
C LEU A 148 14.60 12.45 -5.80
N GLY A 149 13.50 12.76 -6.48
CA GLY A 149 13.34 13.99 -7.25
C GLY A 149 13.49 15.25 -6.41
N ALA A 150 12.96 15.25 -5.18
CA ALA A 150 13.08 16.36 -4.24
C ALA A 150 14.44 16.41 -3.50
N CYS A 151 15.29 15.37 -3.63
CA CYS A 151 16.60 15.28 -2.95
C CYS A 151 17.81 15.59 -3.84
N GLY A 152 17.59 16.09 -5.05
CA GLY A 152 18.65 16.61 -5.93
C GLY A 152 19.23 15.57 -6.91
N PHE A 153 18.60 14.44 -7.10
CA PHE A 153 18.97 13.51 -8.17
C PHE A 153 18.67 14.17 -9.53
N SER A 154 19.73 14.54 -10.24
CA SER A 154 19.65 15.18 -11.57
C SER A 154 19.10 14.24 -12.64
N GLN A 155 19.33 12.95 -12.47
CA GLN A 155 18.75 11.89 -13.28
C GLN A 155 17.84 11.02 -12.42
N ALA A 156 16.66 10.71 -12.95
CA ALA A 156 15.77 9.76 -12.27
C ALA A 156 16.48 8.40 -12.15
N PRO A 157 16.31 7.70 -11.02
CA PRO A 157 16.89 6.36 -10.88
C PRO A 157 16.35 5.42 -11.95
N GLU A 158 17.15 4.46 -12.33
CA GLU A 158 16.67 3.36 -13.15
C GLU A 158 15.73 2.49 -12.32
N VAL A 159 14.48 2.39 -12.75
CA VAL A 159 13.47 1.59 -12.06
C VAL A 159 13.46 0.18 -12.61
N VAL A 160 13.69 -0.80 -11.74
CA VAL A 160 13.61 -2.23 -12.05
C VAL A 160 12.36 -2.80 -11.39
N THR A 161 11.48 -3.44 -12.17
CA THR A 161 10.30 -4.10 -11.62
C THR A 161 10.64 -5.51 -11.17
N VAL A 162 10.47 -5.80 -9.89
CA VAL A 162 10.79 -7.08 -9.27
C VAL A 162 9.60 -7.54 -8.41
N PRO A 163 9.09 -8.78 -8.57
CA PRO A 163 8.10 -9.32 -7.67
C PRO A 163 8.59 -9.30 -6.21
N PRO A 164 7.73 -8.94 -5.22
CA PRO A 164 8.15 -8.79 -3.84
C PRO A 164 8.97 -9.95 -3.26
N PRO A 165 8.61 -11.24 -3.47
CA PRO A 165 9.38 -12.36 -2.95
C PRO A 165 10.80 -12.50 -3.55
N LEU A 166 11.04 -11.91 -4.72
CA LEU A 166 12.33 -11.99 -5.44
C LEU A 166 13.24 -10.78 -5.18
N MET A 167 12.79 -9.79 -4.42
CA MET A 167 13.50 -8.52 -4.22
C MET A 167 14.89 -8.72 -3.62
N ALA A 168 15.00 -9.55 -2.57
CA ALA A 168 16.29 -9.86 -1.94
C ALA A 168 17.24 -10.62 -2.89
N GLN A 169 16.69 -11.49 -3.74
CA GLN A 169 17.47 -12.23 -4.73
C GLN A 169 18.02 -11.30 -5.82
N SER A 170 17.21 -10.39 -6.36
CA SER A 170 17.65 -9.37 -7.33
C SER A 170 18.74 -8.47 -6.75
N MET A 171 18.66 -8.12 -5.46
CA MET A 171 19.72 -7.36 -4.79
C MET A 171 21.01 -8.18 -4.66
N ALA A 172 20.93 -9.45 -4.26
CA ALA A 172 22.08 -10.34 -4.19
C ALA A 172 22.76 -10.58 -5.55
N ALA A 173 21.96 -10.60 -6.63
CA ALA A 173 22.46 -10.70 -8.00
C ALA A 173 23.07 -9.39 -8.53
N GLY A 174 23.00 -8.30 -7.76
CA GLY A 174 23.46 -6.98 -8.17
C GLY A 174 22.61 -6.36 -9.29
N GLU A 175 21.37 -6.76 -9.44
CA GLU A 175 20.43 -6.18 -10.41
C GLU A 175 19.83 -4.86 -9.90
N VAL A 176 19.73 -4.68 -8.57
CA VAL A 176 19.27 -3.48 -7.91
C VAL A 176 20.23 -3.07 -6.80
N ASP A 177 20.42 -1.76 -6.60
CA ASP A 177 21.27 -1.17 -5.58
C ASP A 177 20.47 -0.79 -4.33
N ALA A 178 19.19 -0.49 -4.54
CA ALA A 178 18.19 -0.20 -3.52
C ALA A 178 16.83 -0.73 -3.97
N PHE A 179 15.86 -0.82 -3.07
CA PHE A 179 14.48 -1.13 -3.43
C PHE A 179 13.49 -0.48 -2.45
N CYS A 180 12.23 -0.33 -2.90
CA CYS A 180 11.10 0.01 -2.05
C CYS A 180 10.05 -1.10 -2.19
N VAL A 181 9.72 -1.78 -1.09
CA VAL A 181 8.79 -2.91 -1.09
C VAL A 181 8.01 -2.99 0.22
N GLY A 182 6.81 -3.58 0.17
CA GLY A 182 6.02 -3.88 1.36
C GLY A 182 6.62 -5.00 2.22
N GLU A 183 6.37 -4.95 3.50
CA GLU A 183 6.78 -6.02 4.43
C GLU A 183 6.01 -7.32 4.15
N PRO A 184 6.65 -8.48 4.38
CA PRO A 184 7.89 -8.72 5.15
C PRO A 184 9.17 -8.74 4.29
N TRP A 185 9.12 -8.35 3.03
CA TRP A 185 10.21 -8.60 2.08
C TRP A 185 11.42 -7.71 2.29
N ALA A 186 11.21 -6.49 2.83
CA ALA A 186 12.32 -5.62 3.19
C ALA A 186 13.07 -6.15 4.42
N SER A 187 12.35 -6.49 5.49
CA SER A 187 12.92 -7.12 6.70
C SER A 187 13.56 -8.47 6.39
N GLY A 188 12.96 -9.28 5.51
CA GLY A 188 13.52 -10.56 5.08
C GLY A 188 14.85 -10.42 4.32
N ALA A 189 15.09 -9.33 3.61
CA ALA A 189 16.38 -9.05 2.98
C ALA A 189 17.45 -8.66 4.03
N VAL A 190 17.05 -7.93 5.07
CA VAL A 190 17.94 -7.58 6.20
C VAL A 190 18.37 -8.82 6.96
N ASP A 191 17.44 -9.72 7.30
CA ASP A 191 17.74 -10.95 8.03
C ASP A 191 18.70 -11.87 7.27
N ARG A 192 18.68 -11.82 5.93
CA ARG A 192 19.64 -12.53 5.07
C ARG A 192 21.00 -11.84 4.94
N GLY A 193 21.21 -10.70 5.59
CA GLY A 193 22.45 -9.93 5.47
C GLY A 193 22.66 -9.21 4.14
N LEU A 194 21.62 -9.13 3.31
CA LEU A 194 21.72 -8.58 1.94
C LEU A 194 21.44 -7.07 1.89
N ALA A 195 20.73 -6.54 2.89
CA ALA A 195 20.29 -5.15 2.91
C ALA A 195 20.38 -4.52 4.30
N SER A 196 20.29 -3.19 4.31
CA SER A 196 19.90 -2.41 5.50
C SER A 196 18.69 -1.55 5.16
N LEU A 197 17.74 -1.42 6.10
CA LEU A 197 16.61 -0.50 5.92
C LEU A 197 17.13 0.93 6.00
N LEU A 198 16.81 1.75 5.01
CA LEU A 198 17.22 3.14 4.95
C LEU A 198 16.14 4.06 5.49
N LEU A 199 14.87 3.81 5.13
CA LEU A 199 13.77 4.72 5.43
C LEU A 199 12.42 4.00 5.29
N PRO A 200 11.47 4.17 6.24
CA PRO A 200 10.10 3.74 6.03
C PRO A 200 9.38 4.66 5.02
N GLY A 201 8.43 4.14 4.28
CA GLY A 201 7.64 4.92 3.33
C GLY A 201 6.86 6.05 4.01
N THR A 202 6.46 5.85 5.26
CA THR A 202 5.78 6.87 6.09
C THR A 202 6.63 8.12 6.38
N ALA A 203 7.95 8.02 6.32
CA ALA A 203 8.82 9.20 6.42
C ALA A 203 8.85 10.04 5.12
N ILE A 204 8.45 9.47 3.98
CA ILE A 204 8.34 10.19 2.70
C ILE A 204 6.95 10.83 2.56
N TRP A 205 5.92 10.08 2.92
CA TRP A 205 4.52 10.47 2.91
C TRP A 205 3.84 9.86 4.13
N ALA A 206 3.32 10.65 5.04
CA ALA A 206 2.90 10.19 6.37
C ALA A 206 1.87 9.05 6.35
N SER A 207 0.93 9.06 5.39
CA SER A 207 -0.10 8.02 5.24
C SER A 207 -0.25 7.59 3.78
N PRO A 208 0.76 6.95 3.17
CA PRO A 208 0.70 6.56 1.77
C PRO A 208 -0.33 5.44 1.59
N PRO A 209 -1.34 5.57 0.70
CA PRO A 209 -2.26 4.49 0.40
C PRO A 209 -1.50 3.36 -0.29
N GLU A 210 -1.65 2.14 0.23
CA GLU A 210 -0.79 1.05 -0.24
C GLU A 210 -1.57 0.01 -1.03
N LYS A 211 -2.57 -0.60 -0.44
CA LYS A 211 -3.39 -1.63 -1.08
C LYS A 211 -4.87 -1.28 -1.05
N GLY A 212 -5.56 -1.73 -2.10
CA GLY A 212 -7.00 -1.62 -2.22
C GLY A 212 -7.68 -2.96 -2.44
N LEU A 213 -8.91 -3.05 -1.99
CA LEU A 213 -9.86 -4.09 -2.36
C LEU A 213 -10.47 -3.69 -3.70
N VAL A 214 -10.16 -4.47 -4.74
CA VAL A 214 -10.54 -4.16 -6.12
C VAL A 214 -11.41 -5.27 -6.68
N LEU A 215 -12.53 -4.89 -7.29
CA LEU A 215 -13.47 -5.78 -7.97
C LEU A 215 -13.69 -5.30 -9.40
N ARG A 216 -14.25 -6.16 -10.26
CA ARG A 216 -14.74 -5.68 -11.54
C ARG A 216 -16.02 -4.88 -11.35
N ARG A 217 -16.20 -3.84 -12.18
CA ARG A 217 -17.40 -2.98 -12.14
C ARG A 217 -18.68 -3.73 -12.47
N ASP A 218 -18.64 -4.66 -13.40
CA ASP A 218 -19.79 -5.49 -13.72
C ASP A 218 -20.21 -6.38 -12.54
N TYR A 219 -19.25 -6.86 -11.75
CA TYR A 219 -19.53 -7.64 -10.56
C TYR A 219 -20.15 -6.77 -9.44
N THR A 220 -19.57 -5.58 -9.14
CA THR A 220 -20.13 -4.69 -8.12
C THR A 220 -21.57 -4.26 -8.45
N ALA A 221 -21.88 -4.08 -9.73
CA ALA A 221 -23.22 -3.74 -10.21
C ALA A 221 -24.19 -4.93 -10.12
N ALA A 222 -23.74 -6.14 -10.46
CA ALA A 222 -24.59 -7.34 -10.49
C ALA A 222 -24.78 -7.98 -9.11
N GLN A 223 -23.81 -7.78 -8.19
CA GLN A 223 -23.77 -8.44 -6.87
C GLN A 223 -23.57 -7.43 -5.71
N PRO A 224 -24.48 -6.44 -5.55
CA PRO A 224 -24.27 -5.38 -4.54
C PRO A 224 -24.29 -5.93 -3.11
N GLN A 225 -25.14 -6.94 -2.79
CA GLN A 225 -25.20 -7.55 -1.47
C GLN A 225 -23.90 -8.28 -1.12
N MET A 226 -23.35 -9.04 -2.08
CA MET A 226 -22.07 -9.75 -1.90
C MET A 226 -20.92 -8.76 -1.75
N THR A 227 -20.91 -7.69 -2.54
CA THR A 227 -19.94 -6.60 -2.43
C THR A 227 -19.99 -5.98 -1.04
N GLY A 228 -21.17 -5.66 -0.53
CA GLY A 228 -21.37 -5.11 0.80
C GLY A 228 -20.93 -6.05 1.92
N ALA A 229 -21.29 -7.34 1.83
CA ALA A 229 -20.89 -8.35 2.81
C ALA A 229 -19.35 -8.50 2.85
N LEU A 230 -18.70 -8.60 1.68
CA LEU A 230 -17.24 -8.61 1.57
C LEU A 230 -16.61 -7.37 2.23
N MET A 231 -17.10 -6.18 1.92
CA MET A 231 -16.58 -4.94 2.46
C MET A 231 -16.73 -4.86 3.99
N ARG A 232 -17.87 -5.29 4.55
CA ARG A 232 -18.08 -5.29 6.01
C ARG A 232 -17.18 -6.28 6.73
N ALA A 233 -17.01 -7.49 6.18
CA ALA A 233 -16.08 -8.48 6.74
C ALA A 233 -14.64 -7.96 6.79
N VAL A 234 -14.15 -7.40 5.68
CA VAL A 234 -12.80 -6.85 5.57
C VAL A 234 -12.62 -5.59 6.44
N TRP A 235 -13.64 -4.74 6.54
CA TRP A 235 -13.62 -3.56 7.40
C TRP A 235 -13.49 -3.93 8.89
N ARG A 236 -14.25 -4.95 9.35
CA ARG A 236 -14.13 -5.48 10.72
C ARG A 236 -12.73 -6.05 10.99
N ALA A 237 -12.18 -6.79 10.04
CA ALA A 237 -10.82 -7.32 10.14
C ALA A 237 -9.78 -6.20 10.25
N GLY A 238 -9.91 -5.13 9.45
CA GLY A 238 -9.04 -3.97 9.53
C GLY A 238 -9.10 -3.28 10.90
N ARG A 239 -10.32 -3.14 11.46
CA ARG A 239 -10.53 -2.60 12.80
C ARG A 239 -9.88 -3.47 13.88
N TRP A 240 -10.07 -4.78 13.81
CA TRP A 240 -9.46 -5.74 14.73
C TRP A 240 -7.92 -5.70 14.65
N LEU A 241 -7.35 -5.56 13.46
CA LEU A 241 -5.90 -5.47 13.24
C LEU A 241 -5.26 -4.22 13.83
N ASP A 242 -5.97 -3.10 13.94
CA ASP A 242 -5.42 -1.86 14.49
C ASP A 242 -5.42 -1.84 16.03
N GLU A 243 -6.10 -2.79 16.69
CA GLU A 243 -6.00 -3.01 18.13
C GLU A 243 -4.64 -3.67 18.44
N THR A 244 -3.83 -3.01 19.27
CA THR A 244 -2.43 -3.41 19.53
C THR A 244 -2.32 -4.83 20.09
N GLU A 245 -3.25 -5.23 20.96
CA GLU A 245 -3.31 -6.56 21.56
C GLU A 245 -3.53 -7.69 20.56
N ASN A 246 -4.03 -7.40 19.37
CA ASN A 246 -4.30 -8.39 18.34
C ASN A 246 -3.11 -8.61 17.38
N ARG A 247 -2.07 -7.76 17.44
CA ARG A 247 -0.96 -7.79 16.49
C ARG A 247 -0.16 -9.08 16.55
N ASP A 248 0.06 -9.64 17.74
CA ASP A 248 0.78 -10.91 17.92
C ASP A 248 -0.03 -12.07 17.34
N THR A 249 -1.32 -12.15 17.62
CA THR A 249 -2.22 -13.16 17.03
C THR A 249 -2.27 -13.02 15.50
N ALA A 250 -2.31 -11.79 14.99
CA ALA A 250 -2.25 -11.55 13.54
C ALA A 250 -0.93 -12.04 12.95
N ALA A 251 0.21 -11.83 13.62
CA ALA A 251 1.51 -12.30 13.17
C ALA A 251 1.55 -13.84 13.08
N GLU A 252 1.02 -14.53 14.07
CA GLU A 252 0.91 -15.99 14.07
C GLU A 252 0.02 -16.52 12.93
N ILE A 253 -1.15 -15.88 12.71
CA ILE A 253 -2.04 -16.25 11.60
C ILE A 253 -1.33 -16.05 10.26
N LEU A 254 -0.78 -14.87 10.03
CA LEU A 254 -0.13 -14.52 8.77
C LEU A 254 1.08 -15.41 8.45
N SER A 255 1.84 -15.84 9.47
CA SER A 255 3.05 -16.67 9.30
C SER A 255 2.78 -18.06 8.78
N ARG A 256 1.55 -18.57 8.88
CA ARG A 256 1.18 -19.92 8.47
C ARG A 256 1.57 -20.18 7.01
N ARG A 257 1.90 -21.46 6.73
CA ARG A 257 2.34 -21.91 5.41
C ARG A 257 1.36 -21.60 4.28
N GLU A 258 0.07 -21.65 4.57
CA GLU A 258 -1.01 -21.36 3.63
C GLU A 258 -1.09 -19.86 3.23
N TYR A 259 -0.54 -18.95 4.06
CA TYR A 259 -0.60 -17.50 3.84
C TYR A 259 0.74 -16.92 3.41
N LEU A 260 1.60 -16.54 4.33
CA LEU A 260 2.87 -15.90 3.98
C LEU A 260 4.05 -16.89 3.99
N ASP A 261 3.96 -17.99 4.76
CA ASP A 261 5.00 -19.02 4.88
C ASP A 261 6.36 -18.42 5.31
N LEU A 262 6.35 -17.77 6.48
CA LEU A 262 7.51 -17.06 7.03
C LEU A 262 7.54 -17.16 8.57
N PRO A 263 8.68 -16.87 9.22
CA PRO A 263 8.75 -16.79 10.67
C PRO A 263 7.81 -15.70 11.24
N PRO A 264 7.07 -15.98 12.35
CA PRO A 264 6.15 -15.01 12.95
C PRO A 264 6.80 -13.68 13.30
N GLU A 265 8.07 -13.67 13.69
CA GLU A 265 8.83 -12.47 14.05
C GLU A 265 8.96 -11.49 12.89
N LEU A 266 9.01 -11.99 11.64
CA LEU A 266 9.01 -11.12 10.46
C LEU A 266 7.65 -10.44 10.24
N ALA A 267 6.55 -11.17 10.48
CA ALA A 267 5.21 -10.60 10.42
C ALA A 267 5.00 -9.57 11.54
N GLU A 268 5.41 -9.91 12.78
CA GLU A 268 5.32 -9.03 13.94
C GLU A 268 6.05 -7.70 13.71
N ARG A 269 7.28 -7.70 13.19
CA ARG A 269 8.04 -6.47 12.90
C ARG A 269 7.26 -5.52 12.01
N GLY A 270 6.70 -6.02 10.92
CA GLY A 270 5.91 -5.21 10.00
C GLY A 270 4.58 -4.74 10.59
N LEU A 271 3.92 -5.57 11.40
CA LEU A 271 2.67 -5.20 12.07
C LEU A 271 2.89 -4.17 13.19
N THR A 272 3.95 -4.30 13.97
CA THR A 272 4.24 -3.44 15.13
C THR A 272 5.08 -2.22 14.80
N GLY A 273 5.69 -2.15 13.61
CA GLY A 273 6.63 -1.10 13.24
C GLY A 273 7.97 -1.16 13.99
N ARG A 274 8.30 -2.30 14.61
CA ARG A 274 9.61 -2.53 15.26
C ARG A 274 10.60 -3.08 14.25
N LEU A 275 11.07 -2.22 13.37
CA LEU A 275 11.86 -2.61 12.21
C LEU A 275 13.34 -2.82 12.58
N GLN A 276 13.91 -3.94 12.16
CA GLN A 276 15.34 -4.19 12.26
C GLN A 276 16.06 -3.52 11.09
N VAL A 277 16.93 -2.57 11.40
CA VAL A 277 17.63 -1.73 10.42
C VAL A 277 18.75 -2.50 9.73
N THR A 278 19.48 -3.30 10.50
CA THR A 278 20.71 -3.98 10.08
C THR A 278 20.71 -5.45 10.48
N PRO A 279 21.51 -6.30 9.81
CA PRO A 279 21.69 -7.70 10.23
C PRO A 279 22.21 -7.84 11.68
N SER A 280 22.89 -6.81 12.22
CA SER A 280 23.41 -6.79 13.60
C SER A 280 22.34 -6.54 14.67
N GLY A 281 21.07 -6.37 14.29
CA GLY A 281 19.96 -6.28 15.25
C GLY A 281 19.62 -4.86 15.73
N GLU A 282 20.11 -3.81 15.05
CA GLU A 282 19.71 -2.43 15.34
C GLU A 282 18.23 -2.23 15.02
N ILE A 283 17.41 -1.84 16.01
CA ILE A 283 15.95 -1.70 15.86
C ILE A 283 15.56 -0.23 15.91
N ARG A 284 14.59 0.14 15.05
CA ARG A 284 13.85 1.40 15.11
C ARG A 284 12.36 1.12 15.28
N HIS A 285 11.71 1.91 16.12
CA HIS A 285 10.26 1.89 16.23
C HIS A 285 9.66 3.01 15.38
N VAL A 286 8.79 2.64 14.46
CA VAL A 286 8.04 3.52 13.58
C VAL A 286 6.57 3.40 13.96
N PRO A 287 6.04 4.33 14.76
CA PRO A 287 4.62 4.34 15.09
C PRO A 287 3.78 4.37 13.82
N ASP A 288 2.67 3.63 13.82
CA ASP A 288 1.74 3.60 12.68
C ASP A 288 2.40 3.27 11.33
N PHE A 289 3.46 2.43 11.36
CA PHE A 289 4.17 1.97 10.17
C PHE A 289 3.19 1.37 9.14
N ILE A 290 2.21 0.61 9.62
CA ILE A 290 1.08 0.14 8.83
C ILE A 290 -0.22 0.37 9.60
N VAL A 291 -1.24 0.88 8.90
CA VAL A 291 -2.57 1.17 9.43
C VAL A 291 -3.61 0.51 8.53
N PHE A 292 -4.55 -0.20 9.13
CA PHE A 292 -5.58 -0.94 8.40
C PHE A 292 -6.97 -0.28 8.47
N HIS A 293 -7.21 0.59 9.46
CA HIS A 293 -8.55 1.12 9.70
C HIS A 293 -8.57 2.56 10.24
N ALA A 294 -7.71 2.88 11.21
CA ALA A 294 -7.79 4.14 11.96
C ALA A 294 -7.75 5.39 11.07
N GLY A 295 -8.47 6.44 11.48
CA GLY A 295 -8.43 7.74 10.80
C GLY A 295 -8.96 7.73 9.36
N ALA A 296 -9.96 6.91 9.07
CA ALA A 296 -10.52 6.67 7.74
C ALA A 296 -9.48 6.09 6.73
N ALA A 297 -8.53 5.29 7.20
CA ALA A 297 -7.53 4.65 6.35
C ALA A 297 -8.14 3.79 5.23
N ASN A 298 -9.35 3.23 5.45
CA ASN A 298 -10.05 2.43 4.46
C ASN A 298 -10.81 3.26 3.40
N PHE A 299 -11.04 4.54 3.61
CA PHE A 299 -11.89 5.35 2.73
C PHE A 299 -11.21 5.60 1.37
N PRO A 300 -11.84 5.25 0.23
CA PRO A 300 -11.23 5.35 -1.08
C PRO A 300 -11.31 6.79 -1.62
N TRP A 301 -10.49 7.70 -1.10
CA TRP A 301 -10.47 9.11 -1.47
C TRP A 301 -10.29 9.30 -2.98
N LYS A 302 -11.23 9.98 -3.62
CA LYS A 302 -11.15 10.31 -5.06
C LYS A 302 -9.96 11.22 -5.38
N SER A 303 -9.54 12.06 -4.42
CA SER A 303 -8.33 12.88 -4.53
C SER A 303 -7.06 12.06 -4.73
N LEU A 304 -6.96 10.88 -4.09
CA LEU A 304 -5.83 9.96 -4.30
C LEU A 304 -5.84 9.35 -5.70
N ALA A 305 -7.03 9.00 -6.23
CA ALA A 305 -7.13 8.58 -7.64
C ALA A 305 -6.65 9.68 -8.59
N ALA A 306 -7.03 10.94 -8.32
CA ALA A 306 -6.59 12.09 -9.10
C ALA A 306 -5.08 12.32 -9.00
N LEU A 307 -4.49 12.24 -7.81
CA LEU A 307 -3.05 12.38 -7.59
C LEU A 307 -2.25 11.34 -8.39
N PHE A 308 -2.61 10.06 -8.28
CA PHE A 308 -1.95 9.01 -9.05
C PHE A 308 -2.16 9.16 -10.55
N ALA A 309 -3.38 9.54 -10.98
CA ALA A 309 -3.67 9.77 -12.38
C ALA A 309 -2.86 10.92 -12.97
N GLN A 310 -2.68 12.03 -12.24
CA GLN A 310 -1.84 13.14 -12.66
C GLN A 310 -0.40 12.68 -12.88
N ARG A 311 0.20 11.99 -11.88
CA ARG A 311 1.58 11.51 -11.95
C ARG A 311 1.79 10.49 -13.07
N ILE A 312 0.85 9.57 -13.23
CA ILE A 312 0.89 8.56 -14.32
C ILE A 312 0.72 9.25 -15.68
N ALA A 313 -0.26 10.14 -15.83
CA ALA A 313 -0.50 10.87 -17.08
C ALA A 313 0.73 11.67 -17.53
N GLN A 314 1.39 12.38 -16.61
CA GLN A 314 2.63 13.11 -16.89
C GLN A 314 3.74 12.20 -17.43
N ARG A 315 3.91 11.01 -16.85
CA ARG A 315 4.93 10.03 -17.30
C ARG A 315 4.62 9.40 -18.66
N HIS A 316 3.35 9.28 -19.00
CA HIS A 316 2.91 8.61 -20.22
C HIS A 316 2.42 9.58 -21.33
N GLY A 317 2.64 10.89 -21.15
CA GLY A 317 2.24 11.90 -22.14
C GLY A 317 0.73 12.04 -22.34
N LEU A 318 -0.06 11.69 -21.32
CA LEU A 318 -1.52 11.85 -21.35
C LEU A 318 -1.92 13.23 -20.79
N ALA A 319 -3.09 13.75 -21.21
CA ALA A 319 -3.65 14.99 -20.67
C ALA A 319 -4.06 14.81 -19.19
N PRO A 320 -3.47 15.55 -18.22
CA PRO A 320 -3.67 15.26 -16.80
C PRO A 320 -5.12 15.44 -16.34
N VAL A 321 -5.81 16.52 -16.73
CA VAL A 321 -7.16 16.80 -16.24
C VAL A 321 -8.18 15.73 -16.65
N PRO A 322 -8.29 15.32 -17.93
CA PRO A 322 -9.13 14.19 -18.31
C PRO A 322 -8.75 12.87 -17.63
N ALA A 323 -7.44 12.62 -17.43
CA ALA A 323 -6.97 11.44 -16.74
C ALA A 323 -7.44 11.40 -15.27
N MET A 324 -7.31 12.51 -14.54
CA MET A 324 -7.79 12.64 -13.17
C MET A 324 -9.31 12.40 -13.07
N GLN A 325 -10.10 13.07 -13.93
CA GLN A 325 -11.56 12.91 -13.94
C GLN A 325 -11.99 11.47 -14.24
N LYS A 326 -11.28 10.79 -15.12
CA LYS A 326 -11.55 9.38 -15.45
C LYS A 326 -11.22 8.47 -14.25
N ALA A 327 -10.05 8.62 -13.66
CA ALA A 327 -9.61 7.79 -12.53
C ALA A 327 -10.49 7.94 -11.29
N MET A 328 -10.96 9.15 -10.97
CA MET A 328 -11.82 9.41 -9.83
C MET A 328 -13.13 8.60 -9.85
N LYS A 329 -13.61 8.17 -11.01
CA LYS A 329 -14.82 7.35 -11.16
C LYS A 329 -14.63 5.89 -10.75
N HIS A 330 -13.39 5.46 -10.56
CA HIS A 330 -13.02 4.10 -10.20
C HIS A 330 -12.81 3.93 -8.69
N PHE A 331 -12.73 5.02 -7.92
CA PHE A 331 -12.67 4.99 -6.46
C PHE A 331 -14.09 5.22 -5.92
N ARG A 332 -14.69 4.14 -5.43
CA ARG A 332 -16.13 4.02 -5.18
C ARG A 332 -16.51 4.46 -3.77
N THR A 333 -16.38 5.76 -3.49
CA THR A 333 -16.83 6.35 -2.22
C THR A 333 -18.34 6.19 -1.98
N ASP A 334 -19.11 6.04 -3.04
CA ASP A 334 -20.55 5.76 -3.00
C ASP A 334 -20.82 4.37 -2.40
N LEU A 335 -20.19 3.31 -2.92
CA LEU A 335 -20.32 1.95 -2.38
C LEU A 335 -19.78 1.87 -0.95
N TYR A 336 -18.69 2.57 -0.64
CA TYR A 336 -18.16 2.61 0.72
C TYR A 336 -19.20 3.16 1.71
N ARG A 337 -19.84 4.29 1.38
CA ARG A 337 -20.89 4.88 2.21
C ARG A 337 -22.13 4.00 2.30
N GLU A 338 -22.57 3.44 1.16
CA GLU A 338 -23.75 2.58 1.11
C GLU A 338 -23.61 1.37 2.04
N HIS A 339 -22.49 0.65 1.94
CA HIS A 339 -22.33 -0.65 2.58
C HIS A 339 -21.74 -0.60 4.00
N LEU A 340 -21.05 0.48 4.38
CA LEU A 340 -20.39 0.57 5.69
C LEU A 340 -21.06 1.54 6.68
N ARG A 341 -22.06 2.31 6.24
CA ARG A 341 -22.80 3.22 7.13
C ARG A 341 -23.43 2.49 8.31
N GLU A 342 -24.12 1.39 8.06
CA GLU A 342 -24.80 0.60 9.10
C GLU A 342 -23.80 -0.24 9.92
N ALA A 343 -22.63 -0.55 9.38
CA ALA A 343 -21.54 -1.18 10.11
C ALA A 343 -20.87 -0.26 11.14
N GLY A 344 -21.21 1.04 11.14
CA GLY A 344 -20.67 2.03 12.07
C GLY A 344 -19.34 2.65 11.61
N ALA A 345 -19.00 2.57 10.32
CA ALA A 345 -17.83 3.24 9.79
C ALA A 345 -17.93 4.76 9.91
N ALA A 346 -16.84 5.40 10.31
CA ALA A 346 -16.74 6.85 10.23
C ALA A 346 -16.69 7.28 8.76
N LEU A 347 -17.69 8.06 8.33
CA LEU A 347 -17.86 8.47 6.94
C LEU A 347 -17.47 9.92 6.76
N PRO A 348 -16.42 10.24 6.00
CA PRO A 348 -16.08 11.63 5.69
C PRO A 348 -17.23 12.34 4.96
N GLY A 349 -17.46 13.61 5.26
CA GLY A 349 -18.47 14.42 4.59
C GLY A 349 -18.14 14.70 3.10
N ALA A 350 -16.85 14.68 2.73
CA ALA A 350 -16.38 14.87 1.37
C ALA A 350 -15.89 13.55 0.73
N SER A 351 -15.82 13.49 -0.60
CA SER A 351 -15.25 12.35 -1.33
C SER A 351 -13.81 12.60 -1.80
N ALA A 352 -13.35 13.83 -1.70
CA ALA A 352 -12.00 14.27 -2.04
C ALA A 352 -11.53 15.29 -1.00
N ARG A 353 -10.21 15.43 -0.85
CA ARG A 353 -9.55 16.36 0.07
C ARG A 353 -8.26 16.87 -0.57
N LEU A 354 -7.62 17.85 0.06
CA LEU A 354 -6.23 18.19 -0.24
C LEU A 354 -5.34 17.04 0.25
N GLU A 355 -4.53 16.48 -0.61
CA GLU A 355 -3.58 15.43 -0.21
C GLU A 355 -2.23 16.07 0.16
N GLY A 356 -1.69 15.65 1.29
CA GLY A 356 -0.45 16.20 1.83
C GLY A 356 -0.63 17.45 2.70
N ALA A 357 -1.86 17.86 3.00
CA ALA A 357 -2.13 19.08 3.75
C ALA A 357 -2.07 18.94 5.27
N LEU A 358 -2.22 17.73 5.81
CA LEU A 358 -2.30 17.48 7.25
C LEU A 358 -0.93 17.09 7.80
N ALA A 359 -0.27 18.01 8.51
CA ALA A 359 1.01 17.75 9.18
C ALA A 359 0.84 16.90 10.47
N GLN A 360 -0.36 16.85 11.03
CA GLN A 360 -0.73 16.07 12.22
C GLN A 360 -2.18 15.60 12.10
N ASP A 361 -2.54 14.65 12.93
CA ASP A 361 -3.92 14.16 13.01
C ASP A 361 -4.87 15.33 13.29
N CYS A 362 -6.00 15.36 12.61
CA CYS A 362 -6.94 16.47 12.65
C CYS A 362 -8.38 15.97 12.81
N GLU A 363 -9.09 16.58 13.74
CA GLU A 363 -10.53 16.37 13.87
C GLU A 363 -11.29 17.11 12.77
N VAL A 364 -12.15 16.39 12.07
CA VAL A 364 -12.95 16.92 10.95
C VAL A 364 -14.41 16.50 11.07
N ALA A 365 -15.29 17.22 10.36
CA ALA A 365 -16.68 16.84 10.27
C ALA A 365 -16.84 15.51 9.51
N ALA A 366 -17.60 14.59 10.10
CA ALA A 366 -18.08 13.38 9.44
C ALA A 366 -19.54 13.56 8.97
N GLU A 367 -20.12 12.58 8.26
CA GLU A 367 -21.55 12.60 7.94
C GLU A 367 -22.42 12.66 9.20
N LYS A 368 -21.94 12.06 10.29
CA LYS A 368 -22.54 12.15 11.63
C LYS A 368 -21.44 12.45 12.65
N GLY A 369 -21.50 13.61 13.29
CA GLY A 369 -20.54 14.01 14.32
C GLY A 369 -19.16 14.38 13.73
N GLN A 370 -18.13 13.91 14.39
CA GLN A 370 -16.72 14.20 14.08
C GLN A 370 -15.95 12.91 13.91
N MET A 371 -14.83 12.98 13.21
CA MET A 371 -13.88 11.91 13.02
C MET A 371 -12.45 12.45 12.98
N ILE A 372 -11.48 11.61 13.24
CA ILE A 372 -10.08 11.97 13.11
C ILE A 372 -9.59 11.55 11.72
N LEU A 373 -8.99 12.47 10.98
CA LEU A 373 -8.16 12.16 9.83
C LEU A 373 -6.70 12.15 10.26
N ARG A 374 -5.97 11.16 9.80
CA ARG A 374 -4.54 11.02 10.08
C ARG A 374 -3.73 12.05 9.30
N ALA A 375 -2.57 12.39 9.85
CA ALA A 375 -1.53 13.13 9.15
C ALA A 375 -1.23 12.48 7.79
N ASP A 376 -1.13 13.30 6.74
CA ASP A 376 -0.87 12.84 5.38
C ASP A 376 0.21 13.66 4.65
N ALA A 377 0.97 14.48 5.38
CA ALA A 377 1.97 15.36 4.81
C ALA A 377 3.07 14.59 4.05
N PHE A 378 3.48 15.16 2.93
CA PHE A 378 4.73 14.78 2.27
C PHE A 378 5.91 15.44 2.99
N PHE A 379 7.06 14.76 3.02
CA PHE A 379 8.28 15.22 3.70
C PHE A 379 8.80 16.58 3.22
N ASP A 380 8.44 16.99 2.04
CA ASP A 380 8.86 18.25 1.41
C ASP A 380 7.79 19.36 1.46
N GLY A 381 6.63 19.06 2.05
CA GLY A 381 5.49 19.99 2.16
C GLY A 381 4.67 20.13 0.88
N THR A 382 4.84 19.23 -0.09
CA THR A 382 4.00 19.23 -1.29
C THR A 382 2.54 19.02 -0.92
N ILE A 383 1.65 19.84 -1.47
CA ILE A 383 0.19 19.70 -1.34
C ILE A 383 -0.38 19.50 -2.74
N PHE A 384 -1.25 18.53 -2.88
CA PHE A 384 -2.00 18.28 -4.10
C PHE A 384 -3.47 18.71 -3.92
N ASP A 385 -3.91 19.61 -4.80
CA ASP A 385 -5.30 20.05 -4.90
C ASP A 385 -5.96 19.38 -6.11
N PRO A 386 -6.90 18.45 -5.91
CA PRO A 386 -7.57 17.79 -7.02
C PRO A 386 -8.49 18.77 -7.76
N PRO A 387 -8.60 18.69 -9.09
CA PRO A 387 -9.55 19.50 -9.82
C PRO A 387 -10.97 19.06 -9.43
N PHE A 388 -11.68 19.94 -8.74
CA PHE A 388 -13.10 19.72 -8.50
C PHE A 388 -13.84 19.81 -9.83
N SER A 389 -14.50 18.71 -10.24
CA SER A 389 -15.52 18.82 -11.28
C SER A 389 -16.70 19.59 -10.68
N SER A 390 -16.91 20.80 -11.15
CA SER A 390 -18.14 21.54 -10.96
C SER A 390 -19.35 20.74 -11.49
#